data_73a923aaf6dedc7b5864ee48d8dc1ae9
#
_entry.id   73a923aaf6dedc7b5864ee48d8dc1ae9
#
_cell.length_a   1.000
_cell.length_b   1.000
_cell.length_c   1.000
_cell.angle_alpha   90.00
_cell.angle_beta   90.00
_cell.angle_gamma   90.00
#
_symmetry.space_group_name_H-M   'P 1'
#
loop_
_entity.id
_entity.type
_entity.pdbx_description
1 polymer ?
#
loop_
_entity_poly.entity_id
_entity_poly.type
_entity_poly.pdbx_seq_one_letter_code
_entity_poly.pdbx_strand_id
1 'polypeptide(L)'
;MTVKVAINGFGRIGRNVLRAIVESGRTDIEVIAINDLGPVATNAHLLQYDSVHGRFPVKVVAGESTIDVGYGPIAVTAIRNPAELPWADIDIVMECTGVFTARDKAAIHLENGASRVIVSAPSSGADKTIVYGVNDKTLTSDDLVISNASCTTNCLAPVAQVLMNTVGIKRGFMTTVHSYTGDQPTLDTMPSDLYRARAAAMSMIPTSTGAARAVGLVLPELDGKLDGVAIRVPTPNVSAVDLTFEASRNTSVEEINAAIHAAAAEGPLKGILGVTDEKLVSMDFNHDPHSSIFATDQTKVMDGNMCRILSWYDNEWGFSSRMADTAIALAKFI
;
A
#
# COMPACT_ATOMS: atom_id res chain seq x y z
N MET A 1 -20.79 -0.46 13.94
CA MET A 1 -21.34 0.30 12.80
C MET A 1 -20.51 -0.11 11.60
N THR A 2 -21.12 -0.47 10.46
CA THR A 2 -20.39 -0.83 9.24
C THR A 2 -20.02 0.45 8.50
N VAL A 3 -18.75 0.59 8.13
CA VAL A 3 -18.23 1.78 7.44
C VAL A 3 -18.58 1.70 5.96
N LYS A 4 -19.28 2.69 5.44
CA LYS A 4 -19.67 2.77 4.03
C LYS A 4 -18.58 3.43 3.19
N VAL A 5 -18.06 2.70 2.22
CA VAL A 5 -16.94 3.15 1.40
C VAL A 5 -17.34 3.28 -0.07
N ALA A 6 -16.83 4.33 -0.71
CA ALA A 6 -16.78 4.42 -2.16
C ALA A 6 -15.34 4.31 -2.67
N ILE A 7 -15.16 3.68 -3.83
CA ILE A 7 -13.85 3.56 -4.50
C ILE A 7 -13.89 4.41 -5.77
N ASN A 8 -13.08 5.45 -5.81
CA ASN A 8 -12.85 6.24 -7.02
C ASN A 8 -11.59 5.74 -7.74
N GLY A 9 -11.77 5.16 -8.92
CA GLY A 9 -10.73 4.46 -9.67
C GLY A 9 -10.71 2.96 -9.37
N PHE A 10 -11.22 2.16 -10.31
CA PHE A 10 -11.30 0.70 -10.18
C PHE A 10 -10.21 -0.01 -11.00
N GLY A 11 -9.00 0.58 -10.96
CA GLY A 11 -7.77 0.00 -11.49
C GLY A 11 -7.25 -1.16 -10.64
N ARG A 12 -5.94 -1.45 -10.70
CA ARG A 12 -5.32 -2.52 -9.90
C ARG A 12 -5.66 -2.40 -8.41
N ILE A 13 -5.37 -1.25 -7.80
CA ILE A 13 -5.55 -1.05 -6.35
C ILE A 13 -7.03 -1.05 -5.97
N GLY A 14 -7.90 -0.32 -6.68
CA GLY A 14 -9.33 -0.29 -6.35
C GLY A 14 -9.98 -1.68 -6.40
N ARG A 15 -9.65 -2.50 -7.42
CA ARG A 15 -10.12 -3.89 -7.49
C ARG A 15 -9.56 -4.76 -6.37
N ASN A 16 -8.28 -4.63 -6.06
CA ASN A 16 -7.66 -5.42 -4.99
C ASN A 16 -8.16 -5.02 -3.60
N VAL A 17 -8.52 -3.75 -3.38
CA VAL A 17 -9.19 -3.32 -2.14
C VAL A 17 -10.52 -4.05 -1.97
N LEU A 18 -11.38 -4.06 -2.99
CA LEU A 18 -12.65 -4.79 -2.92
C LEU A 18 -12.43 -6.30 -2.72
N ARG A 19 -11.47 -6.90 -3.44
CA ARG A 19 -11.12 -8.31 -3.27
C ARG A 19 -10.63 -8.60 -1.86
N ALA A 20 -9.73 -7.79 -1.31
CA ALA A 20 -9.18 -7.98 0.03
C ALA A 20 -10.27 -7.88 1.11
N ILE A 21 -11.22 -6.96 0.99
CA ILE A 21 -12.36 -6.84 1.89
C ILE A 21 -13.20 -8.12 1.84
N VAL A 22 -13.55 -8.59 0.66
CA VAL A 22 -14.40 -9.78 0.49
C VAL A 22 -13.68 -11.06 0.91
N GLU A 23 -12.45 -11.27 0.47
CA GLU A 23 -11.68 -12.49 0.74
C GLU A 23 -11.28 -12.62 2.22
N SER A 24 -11.10 -11.51 2.93
CA SER A 24 -10.86 -11.52 4.38
C SER A 24 -12.13 -11.76 5.21
N GLY A 25 -13.31 -11.80 4.59
CA GLY A 25 -14.58 -12.02 5.28
C GLY A 25 -14.98 -10.88 6.22
N ARG A 26 -14.50 -9.65 5.99
CA ARG A 26 -14.78 -8.48 6.82
C ARG A 26 -16.26 -8.09 6.73
N THR A 27 -16.81 -7.71 7.86
CA THR A 27 -18.20 -7.22 8.00
C THR A 27 -18.27 -5.80 8.58
N ASP A 28 -17.12 -5.24 8.92
CA ASP A 28 -16.98 -3.89 9.51
C ASP A 28 -16.87 -2.78 8.45
N ILE A 29 -16.73 -3.15 7.16
CA ILE A 29 -16.61 -2.25 6.02
C ILE A 29 -17.46 -2.75 4.86
N GLU A 30 -18.13 -1.85 4.16
CA GLU A 30 -18.99 -2.14 3.02
C GLU A 30 -18.68 -1.19 1.85
N VAL A 31 -18.35 -1.74 0.70
CA VAL A 31 -18.20 -0.95 -0.53
C VAL A 31 -19.56 -0.82 -1.18
N ILE A 32 -20.11 0.40 -1.20
CA ILE A 32 -21.46 0.67 -1.74
C ILE A 32 -21.45 1.39 -3.08
N ALA A 33 -20.30 1.98 -3.47
CA ALA A 33 -20.17 2.66 -4.76
C ALA A 33 -18.75 2.52 -5.33
N ILE A 34 -18.69 2.46 -6.66
CA ILE A 34 -17.46 2.45 -7.45
C ILE A 34 -17.62 3.49 -8.56
N ASN A 35 -16.56 4.27 -8.83
CA ASN A 35 -16.46 5.09 -10.02
C ASN A 35 -15.25 4.67 -10.85
N ASP A 36 -15.49 4.34 -12.12
CA ASP A 36 -14.42 4.04 -13.09
C ASP A 36 -14.91 4.32 -14.51
N LEU A 37 -14.05 4.84 -15.38
CA LEU A 37 -14.43 5.26 -16.73
C LEU A 37 -14.65 4.09 -17.71
N GLY A 38 -14.28 2.88 -17.31
CA GLY A 38 -14.51 1.67 -18.09
C GLY A 38 -15.95 1.16 -17.99
N PRO A 39 -16.41 0.37 -18.97
CA PRO A 39 -17.73 -0.26 -18.94
C PRO A 39 -17.88 -1.19 -17.71
N VAL A 40 -19.06 -1.25 -17.12
CA VAL A 40 -19.40 -2.10 -15.97
C VAL A 40 -19.02 -3.56 -16.22
N ALA A 41 -19.37 -4.09 -17.39
CA ALA A 41 -19.05 -5.47 -17.76
C ALA A 41 -17.54 -5.75 -17.81
N THR A 42 -16.74 -4.79 -18.27
CA THR A 42 -15.27 -4.90 -18.29
C THR A 42 -14.72 -4.87 -16.87
N ASN A 43 -15.20 -3.96 -16.02
CA ASN A 43 -14.81 -3.88 -14.62
C ASN A 43 -15.15 -5.17 -13.85
N ALA A 44 -16.34 -5.73 -14.06
CA ALA A 44 -16.76 -7.00 -13.48
C ALA A 44 -15.90 -8.18 -13.98
N HIS A 45 -15.55 -8.21 -15.28
CA HIS A 45 -14.68 -9.23 -15.85
C HIS A 45 -13.27 -9.17 -15.23
N LEU A 46 -12.68 -7.98 -15.14
CA LEU A 46 -11.33 -7.77 -14.57
C LEU A 46 -11.31 -7.95 -13.04
N LEU A 47 -12.44 -7.81 -12.35
CA LEU A 47 -12.58 -8.18 -10.96
C LEU A 47 -12.62 -9.70 -10.78
N GLN A 48 -13.36 -10.40 -11.67
CA GLN A 48 -13.47 -11.87 -11.62
C GLN A 48 -12.15 -12.58 -11.97
N TYR A 49 -11.40 -12.05 -12.95
CA TYR A 49 -10.21 -12.68 -13.50
C TYR A 49 -9.02 -11.73 -13.42
N ASP A 50 -8.01 -12.11 -12.66
CA ASP A 50 -6.80 -11.33 -12.50
C ASP A 50 -5.57 -12.18 -12.84
N SER A 51 -4.67 -11.63 -13.67
CA SER A 51 -3.50 -12.37 -14.13
C SER A 51 -2.46 -12.61 -13.01
N VAL A 52 -2.49 -11.78 -11.97
CA VAL A 52 -1.54 -11.83 -10.84
C VAL A 52 -2.15 -12.59 -9.65
N HIS A 53 -3.37 -12.21 -9.26
CA HIS A 53 -4.06 -12.74 -8.07
C HIS A 53 -5.02 -13.89 -8.40
N GLY A 54 -5.13 -14.28 -9.67
CA GLY A 54 -5.97 -15.38 -10.09
C GLY A 54 -7.46 -15.07 -10.08
N ARG A 55 -8.26 -16.13 -10.15
CA ARG A 55 -9.71 -16.00 -10.18
C ARG A 55 -10.26 -15.62 -8.82
N PHE A 56 -11.10 -14.58 -8.78
CA PHE A 56 -11.80 -14.17 -7.57
C PHE A 56 -12.69 -15.31 -7.05
N PRO A 57 -12.66 -15.65 -5.76
CA PRO A 57 -13.33 -16.84 -5.24
C PRO A 57 -14.86 -16.75 -5.26
N VAL A 58 -15.41 -15.53 -5.29
CA VAL A 58 -16.85 -15.32 -5.41
C VAL A 58 -17.25 -15.00 -6.85
N LYS A 59 -18.49 -15.31 -7.21
CA LYS A 59 -19.04 -14.98 -8.54
C LYS A 59 -19.34 -13.49 -8.60
N VAL A 60 -18.78 -12.82 -9.60
CA VAL A 60 -19.09 -11.42 -9.91
C VAL A 60 -20.26 -11.37 -10.89
N VAL A 61 -21.29 -10.63 -10.55
CA VAL A 61 -22.46 -10.40 -11.40
C VAL A 61 -22.50 -8.94 -11.81
N ALA A 62 -22.46 -8.68 -13.13
CA ALA A 62 -22.62 -7.35 -13.69
C ALA A 62 -24.10 -7.08 -13.96
N GLY A 63 -24.62 -5.97 -13.41
CA GLY A 63 -25.88 -5.37 -13.83
C GLY A 63 -25.67 -4.30 -14.90
N GLU A 64 -26.66 -3.48 -15.17
CA GLU A 64 -26.56 -2.34 -16.09
C GLU A 64 -25.62 -1.25 -15.54
N SER A 65 -25.79 -0.90 -14.26
CA SER A 65 -25.00 0.10 -13.51
C SER A 65 -24.55 -0.39 -12.14
N THR A 66 -24.39 -1.71 -11.98
CA THR A 66 -24.01 -2.32 -10.70
C THR A 66 -23.08 -3.50 -10.89
N ILE A 67 -22.30 -3.78 -9.84
CA ILE A 67 -21.53 -5.02 -9.69
C ILE A 67 -21.95 -5.65 -8.36
N ASP A 68 -22.22 -6.96 -8.35
CA ASP A 68 -22.52 -7.71 -7.14
C ASP A 68 -21.47 -8.81 -6.94
N VAL A 69 -20.95 -8.89 -5.74
CA VAL A 69 -19.95 -9.88 -5.29
C VAL A 69 -20.51 -10.76 -4.16
N GLY A 70 -21.83 -10.90 -4.08
CA GLY A 70 -22.52 -11.74 -3.10
C GLY A 70 -22.95 -11.03 -1.81
N TYR A 71 -22.74 -9.71 -1.72
CA TYR A 71 -23.15 -8.86 -0.59
C TYR A 71 -24.22 -7.82 -0.96
N GLY A 72 -24.74 -7.90 -2.17
CA GLY A 72 -25.69 -6.94 -2.73
C GLY A 72 -25.06 -6.06 -3.82
N PRO A 73 -25.89 -5.30 -4.55
CA PRO A 73 -25.44 -4.51 -5.68
C PRO A 73 -24.64 -3.28 -5.24
N ILE A 74 -23.40 -3.19 -5.70
CA ILE A 74 -22.53 -2.02 -5.58
C ILE A 74 -22.83 -1.09 -6.77
N ALA A 75 -23.17 0.16 -6.53
CA ALA A 75 -23.44 1.14 -7.59
C ALA A 75 -22.14 1.44 -8.37
N VAL A 76 -22.22 1.50 -9.70
CA VAL A 76 -21.08 1.82 -10.57
C VAL A 76 -21.40 3.03 -11.42
N THR A 77 -20.55 4.04 -11.35
CA THR A 77 -20.60 5.26 -12.17
C THR A 77 -19.39 5.35 -13.10
N ALA A 78 -19.51 6.16 -14.16
CA ALA A 78 -18.42 6.44 -15.11
C ALA A 78 -18.25 7.97 -15.29
N ILE A 79 -18.05 8.66 -14.17
CA ILE A 79 -17.98 10.12 -14.10
C ILE A 79 -16.51 10.55 -14.03
N ARG A 80 -16.09 11.38 -14.99
CA ARG A 80 -14.69 11.85 -15.08
C ARG A 80 -14.40 12.98 -14.10
N ASN A 81 -15.36 13.90 -13.94
CA ASN A 81 -15.20 15.04 -13.04
C ASN A 81 -15.58 14.63 -11.60
N PRO A 82 -14.64 14.56 -10.67
CA PRO A 82 -14.96 14.13 -9.30
C PRO A 82 -15.94 15.05 -8.58
N ALA A 83 -16.12 16.30 -9.01
CA ALA A 83 -17.12 17.23 -8.46
C ALA A 83 -18.59 16.78 -8.71
N GLU A 84 -18.81 15.88 -9.64
CA GLU A 84 -20.13 15.39 -10.02
C GLU A 84 -20.47 14.02 -9.41
N LEU A 85 -19.56 13.46 -8.62
CA LEU A 85 -19.72 12.13 -8.02
C LEU A 85 -20.75 12.15 -6.88
N PRO A 86 -21.69 11.20 -6.85
CA PRO A 86 -22.77 11.19 -5.87
C PRO A 86 -22.34 10.52 -4.56
N TRP A 87 -21.55 11.19 -3.77
CA TRP A 87 -21.00 10.65 -2.51
C TRP A 87 -21.89 10.92 -1.28
N ALA A 88 -23.14 11.29 -1.45
CA ALA A 88 -24.08 11.36 -0.34
C ALA A 88 -24.14 10.01 0.40
N ASP A 89 -24.10 10.03 1.71
CA ASP A 89 -24.09 8.84 2.58
C ASP A 89 -22.83 7.95 2.51
N ILE A 90 -21.71 8.47 2.00
CA ILE A 90 -20.40 7.81 2.03
C ILE A 90 -19.61 8.27 3.26
N ASP A 91 -19.19 7.32 4.09
CA ASP A 91 -18.31 7.63 5.21
C ASP A 91 -16.90 7.95 4.72
N ILE A 92 -16.34 7.10 3.84
CA ILE A 92 -14.96 7.24 3.35
C ILE A 92 -14.90 7.01 1.84
N VAL A 93 -14.29 7.95 1.12
CA VAL A 93 -13.86 7.72 -0.27
C VAL A 93 -12.42 7.23 -0.29
N MET A 94 -12.18 6.11 -0.95
CA MET A 94 -10.85 5.63 -1.30
C MET A 94 -10.47 6.15 -2.69
N GLU A 95 -9.59 7.14 -2.75
CA GLU A 95 -9.10 7.73 -3.99
C GLU A 95 -7.99 6.85 -4.58
N CYS A 96 -8.35 6.03 -5.55
CA CYS A 96 -7.49 5.01 -6.16
C CYS A 96 -7.17 5.28 -7.64
N THR A 97 -7.48 6.46 -8.17
CA THR A 97 -7.21 6.81 -9.59
C THR A 97 -5.74 7.05 -9.87
N GLY A 98 -4.96 7.46 -8.88
CA GLY A 98 -3.59 7.95 -9.06
C GLY A 98 -3.51 9.35 -9.69
N VAL A 99 -4.64 10.01 -9.95
CA VAL A 99 -4.73 11.34 -10.58
C VAL A 99 -4.91 12.44 -9.54
N PHE A 100 -5.79 12.21 -8.56
CA PHE A 100 -6.14 13.20 -7.53
C PHE A 100 -5.34 12.94 -6.25
N THR A 101 -4.00 12.92 -6.38
CA THR A 101 -3.11 12.56 -5.28
C THR A 101 -2.77 13.71 -4.34
N ALA A 102 -2.90 14.98 -4.77
CA ALA A 102 -2.73 16.12 -3.88
C ALA A 102 -3.99 16.31 -3.01
N ARG A 103 -3.78 16.75 -1.74
CA ARG A 103 -4.86 17.01 -0.79
C ARG A 103 -5.99 17.86 -1.38
N ASP A 104 -5.64 18.99 -1.98
CA ASP A 104 -6.63 19.93 -2.51
C ASP A 104 -7.47 19.33 -3.64
N LYS A 105 -6.87 18.42 -4.42
CA LYS A 105 -7.58 17.68 -5.47
C LYS A 105 -8.48 16.60 -4.89
N ALA A 106 -8.01 15.87 -3.88
CA ALA A 106 -8.77 14.81 -3.24
C ALA A 106 -9.90 15.35 -2.35
N ALA A 107 -9.74 16.56 -1.80
CA ALA A 107 -10.73 17.21 -0.93
C ALA A 107 -12.09 17.45 -1.61
N ILE A 108 -12.14 17.44 -2.95
CA ILE A 108 -13.39 17.58 -3.71
C ILE A 108 -14.43 16.50 -3.35
N HIS A 109 -13.98 15.33 -2.89
CA HIS A 109 -14.88 14.28 -2.45
C HIS A 109 -15.63 14.65 -1.15
N LEU A 110 -15.04 15.51 -0.31
CA LEU A 110 -15.70 16.04 0.89
C LEU A 110 -16.84 17.00 0.51
N GLU A 111 -16.63 17.81 -0.52
CA GLU A 111 -17.65 18.76 -1.04
C GLU A 111 -18.86 18.00 -1.61
N ASN A 112 -18.67 16.77 -2.06
CA ASN A 112 -19.72 15.90 -2.60
C ASN A 112 -20.42 15.05 -1.53
N GLY A 113 -20.09 15.20 -0.25
CA GLY A 113 -20.78 14.58 0.87
C GLY A 113 -20.04 13.45 1.57
N ALA A 114 -18.86 13.04 1.12
CA ALA A 114 -18.03 12.10 1.86
C ALA A 114 -17.54 12.71 3.18
N SER A 115 -17.53 11.93 4.26
CA SER A 115 -17.01 12.42 5.54
C SER A 115 -15.50 12.48 5.59
N ARG A 116 -14.81 11.54 4.91
CA ARG A 116 -13.34 11.42 4.89
C ARG A 116 -12.85 10.92 3.53
N VAL A 117 -11.56 11.14 3.27
CA VAL A 117 -10.88 10.66 2.05
C VAL A 117 -9.57 9.99 2.41
N ILE A 118 -9.31 8.81 1.82
CA ILE A 118 -8.02 8.11 1.89
C ILE A 118 -7.43 8.06 0.48
N VAL A 119 -6.28 8.69 0.29
CA VAL A 119 -5.54 8.63 -0.97
C VAL A 119 -4.65 7.39 -0.98
N SER A 120 -4.78 6.53 -1.99
CA SER A 120 -4.00 5.29 -2.17
C SER A 120 -2.60 5.51 -2.75
N ALA A 121 -2.00 6.64 -2.43
CA ALA A 121 -0.67 7.06 -2.90
C ALA A 121 -0.07 8.08 -1.92
N PRO A 122 1.24 8.38 -2.00
CA PRO A 122 1.81 9.56 -1.36
C PRO A 122 1.05 10.81 -1.78
N SER A 123 0.64 11.61 -0.81
CA SER A 123 -0.21 12.79 -1.04
C SER A 123 0.47 14.05 -0.52
N SER A 124 0.71 15.00 -1.42
CA SER A 124 1.21 16.31 -1.01
C SER A 124 0.12 17.10 -0.29
N GLY A 125 0.47 17.62 0.89
CA GLY A 125 -0.45 18.42 1.71
C GLY A 125 -1.52 17.63 2.44
N ALA A 126 -1.54 16.29 2.41
CA ALA A 126 -2.46 15.48 3.21
C ALA A 126 -2.40 15.86 4.69
N ASP A 127 -3.54 15.81 5.37
CA ASP A 127 -3.62 16.16 6.79
C ASP A 127 -2.69 15.22 7.60
N LYS A 128 -2.62 13.94 7.19
CA LYS A 128 -1.62 12.96 7.67
C LYS A 128 -1.24 11.95 6.60
N THR A 129 -0.03 11.44 6.72
CA THR A 129 0.42 10.21 6.06
C THR A 129 0.40 9.08 7.08
N ILE A 130 -0.35 8.02 6.80
CA ILE A 130 -0.58 6.92 7.71
C ILE A 130 0.06 5.63 7.16
N VAL A 131 0.77 4.93 8.03
CA VAL A 131 1.13 3.54 7.88
C VAL A 131 0.49 2.78 9.05
N TYR A 132 -0.48 1.95 8.73
CA TYR A 132 -1.25 1.22 9.73
C TYR A 132 -0.35 0.28 10.55
N GLY A 133 -0.55 0.25 11.86
CA GLY A 133 0.29 -0.46 12.82
C GLY A 133 1.49 0.37 13.33
N VAL A 134 1.86 1.44 12.62
CA VAL A 134 2.98 2.32 12.98
C VAL A 134 2.49 3.62 13.62
N ASN A 135 1.69 4.40 12.89
CA ASN A 135 1.23 5.71 13.36
C ASN A 135 -0.28 5.94 13.25
N ASP A 136 -1.09 4.92 12.96
CA ASP A 136 -2.55 5.02 12.88
C ASP A 136 -3.21 5.57 14.16
N LYS A 137 -2.59 5.38 15.31
CA LYS A 137 -3.05 5.93 16.60
C LYS A 137 -2.91 7.45 16.72
N THR A 138 -2.22 8.09 15.77
CA THR A 138 -2.10 9.56 15.73
C THR A 138 -3.28 10.24 15.03
N LEU A 139 -4.18 9.46 14.42
CA LEU A 139 -5.39 9.98 13.77
C LEU A 139 -6.26 10.75 14.76
N THR A 140 -6.89 11.80 14.26
CA THR A 140 -7.80 12.69 15.01
C THR A 140 -9.04 13.03 14.17
N SER A 141 -10.02 13.69 14.78
CA SER A 141 -11.21 14.20 14.09
C SER A 141 -10.89 15.25 13.01
N ASP A 142 -9.74 15.90 13.08
CA ASP A 142 -9.34 16.96 12.14
C ASP A 142 -8.72 16.40 10.85
N ASP A 143 -8.39 15.12 10.81
CA ASP A 143 -7.78 14.47 9.66
C ASP A 143 -8.87 14.08 8.64
N LEU A 144 -9.14 14.96 7.68
CA LEU A 144 -10.20 14.79 6.69
C LEU A 144 -9.71 14.08 5.43
N VAL A 145 -8.50 14.41 4.96
CA VAL A 145 -7.86 13.83 3.77
C VAL A 145 -6.51 13.27 4.16
N ILE A 146 -6.40 11.95 4.22
CA ILE A 146 -5.16 11.28 4.61
C ILE A 146 -4.55 10.50 3.44
N SER A 147 -3.24 10.29 3.52
CA SER A 147 -2.50 9.42 2.60
C SER A 147 -2.23 8.06 3.27
N ASN A 148 -2.47 6.95 2.55
CA ASN A 148 -2.03 5.62 2.98
C ASN A 148 -0.55 5.36 2.62
N ALA A 149 0.24 6.40 2.37
CA ALA A 149 1.63 6.34 1.93
C ALA A 149 1.80 5.55 0.60
N SER A 150 2.97 4.97 0.38
CA SER A 150 3.23 4.03 -0.72
C SER A 150 3.33 2.59 -0.21
N CYS A 151 3.22 1.61 -1.10
CA CYS A 151 3.45 0.20 -0.76
C CYS A 151 4.85 -0.02 -0.17
N THR A 152 5.87 0.63 -0.72
CA THR A 152 7.26 0.57 -0.22
C THR A 152 7.39 1.18 1.18
N THR A 153 6.73 2.32 1.44
CA THR A 153 6.73 2.94 2.79
C THR A 153 6.01 2.04 3.79
N ASN A 154 4.90 1.39 3.38
CA ASN A 154 4.20 0.42 4.22
C ASN A 154 5.06 -0.81 4.55
N CYS A 155 5.95 -1.23 3.64
CA CYS A 155 6.92 -2.29 3.92
C CYS A 155 8.04 -1.82 4.85
N LEU A 156 8.63 -0.65 4.59
CA LEU A 156 9.82 -0.18 5.29
C LEU A 156 9.53 0.29 6.72
N ALA A 157 8.43 1.03 6.93
CA ALA A 157 8.17 1.70 8.21
C ALA A 157 8.00 0.74 9.40
N PRO A 158 7.26 -0.39 9.31
CA PRO A 158 7.18 -1.35 10.41
C PRO A 158 8.53 -1.92 10.82
N VAL A 159 9.37 -2.30 9.85
CA VAL A 159 10.71 -2.82 10.12
C VAL A 159 11.61 -1.73 10.69
N ALA A 160 11.59 -0.52 10.11
CA ALA A 160 12.38 0.61 10.59
C ALA A 160 12.01 1.01 12.02
N GLN A 161 10.73 0.92 12.42
CA GLN A 161 10.27 1.16 13.78
C GLN A 161 10.90 0.16 14.76
N VAL A 162 10.87 -1.13 14.44
CA VAL A 162 11.48 -2.16 15.29
C VAL A 162 12.97 -1.96 15.40
N LEU A 163 13.66 -1.73 14.29
CA LEU A 163 15.11 -1.50 14.28
C LEU A 163 15.49 -0.23 15.06
N MET A 164 14.74 0.86 14.90
CA MET A 164 14.97 2.11 15.62
C MET A 164 14.84 1.92 17.13
N ASN A 165 13.81 1.19 17.57
CA ASN A 165 13.54 0.93 18.98
C ASN A 165 14.54 -0.07 19.60
N THR A 166 15.16 -0.95 18.81
CA THR A 166 16.04 -2.02 19.31
C THR A 166 17.50 -1.63 19.27
N VAL A 167 18.00 -1.25 18.10
CA VAL A 167 19.44 -0.98 17.88
C VAL A 167 19.73 0.47 17.53
N GLY A 168 18.69 1.26 17.25
CA GLY A 168 18.75 2.61 16.71
C GLY A 168 19.25 2.64 15.27
N ILE A 169 18.86 3.66 14.53
CA ILE A 169 19.31 3.94 13.15
C ILE A 169 19.96 5.32 13.15
N LYS A 170 21.25 5.38 12.84
CA LYS A 170 21.95 6.67 12.62
C LYS A 170 21.67 7.20 11.22
N ARG A 171 21.82 6.36 10.23
CA ARG A 171 21.59 6.62 8.81
C ARG A 171 21.45 5.31 8.05
N GLY A 172 20.77 5.34 6.91
CA GLY A 172 20.62 4.17 6.07
C GLY A 172 20.27 4.52 4.63
N PHE A 173 20.51 3.57 3.74
CA PHE A 173 20.17 3.68 2.34
C PHE A 173 19.37 2.45 1.90
N MET A 174 18.20 2.68 1.33
CA MET A 174 17.28 1.64 0.90
C MET A 174 17.30 1.52 -0.63
N THR A 175 17.37 0.30 -1.12
CA THR A 175 17.04 -0.01 -2.51
C THR A 175 15.78 -0.87 -2.52
N THR A 176 14.70 -0.39 -3.14
CA THR A 176 13.60 -1.30 -3.43
C THR A 176 13.80 -1.94 -4.79
N VAL A 177 13.88 -3.28 -4.80
CA VAL A 177 13.77 -4.10 -6.01
C VAL A 177 12.29 -4.31 -6.24
N HIS A 178 11.73 -3.55 -7.19
CA HIS A 178 10.28 -3.39 -7.30
C HIS A 178 9.74 -3.98 -8.58
N SER A 179 8.66 -4.76 -8.48
CA SER A 179 7.93 -5.21 -9.67
C SER A 179 7.42 -4.02 -10.48
N TYR A 180 7.23 -4.23 -11.78
CA TYR A 180 6.62 -3.20 -12.62
C TYR A 180 5.15 -2.98 -12.23
N THR A 181 4.65 -1.78 -12.49
CA THR A 181 3.28 -1.39 -12.15
C THR A 181 2.53 -0.92 -13.41
N GLY A 182 1.22 -0.81 -13.33
CA GLY A 182 0.36 -0.53 -14.49
C GLY A 182 0.60 0.81 -15.20
N ASP A 183 1.41 1.69 -14.62
CA ASP A 183 1.87 2.94 -15.22
C ASP A 183 3.12 2.78 -16.11
N GLN A 184 3.76 1.59 -16.10
CA GLN A 184 4.92 1.30 -16.91
C GLN A 184 4.52 0.62 -18.23
N PRO A 185 5.12 1.02 -19.37
CA PRO A 185 4.74 0.51 -20.67
C PRO A 185 5.23 -0.92 -20.91
N THR A 186 4.50 -1.67 -21.73
CA THR A 186 4.93 -2.99 -22.24
C THR A 186 6.00 -2.88 -23.33
N LEU A 187 5.96 -1.82 -24.12
CA LEU A 187 6.96 -1.46 -25.13
C LEU A 187 7.37 0.00 -24.93
N ASP A 188 8.52 0.39 -25.53
CA ASP A 188 9.03 1.76 -25.43
C ASP A 188 7.99 2.80 -25.84
N THR A 189 7.81 3.85 -25.01
CA THR A 189 6.88 4.97 -25.21
C THR A 189 7.61 6.30 -25.00
N MET A 190 6.88 7.43 -25.02
CA MET A 190 7.46 8.78 -24.92
C MET A 190 7.02 9.54 -23.66
N PRO A 191 7.21 9.02 -22.42
CA PRO A 191 7.04 9.85 -21.22
C PRO A 191 8.26 10.75 -21.02
N SER A 192 8.14 11.73 -20.12
CA SER A 192 9.23 12.65 -19.78
C SER A 192 10.42 11.98 -19.09
N ASP A 193 10.21 10.91 -18.33
CA ASP A 193 11.26 10.11 -17.69
C ASP A 193 11.73 9.04 -18.68
N LEU A 194 12.94 9.21 -19.21
CA LEU A 194 13.52 8.31 -20.22
C LEU A 194 13.78 6.89 -19.69
N TYR A 195 14.02 6.72 -18.39
CA TYR A 195 14.13 5.38 -17.81
C TYR A 195 12.76 4.67 -17.81
N ARG A 196 11.71 5.38 -17.41
CA ARG A 196 10.35 4.81 -17.38
C ARG A 196 9.69 4.71 -18.77
N ALA A 197 10.37 5.21 -19.80
CA ALA A 197 9.97 5.08 -21.20
C ALA A 197 10.13 3.66 -21.76
N ARG A 198 10.90 2.82 -21.08
CA ARG A 198 11.37 1.54 -21.62
C ARG A 198 10.45 0.38 -21.20
N ALA A 199 10.51 -0.69 -22.02
CA ALA A 199 9.72 -1.91 -21.85
C ALA A 199 9.95 -2.56 -20.47
N ALA A 200 8.93 -2.51 -19.63
CA ALA A 200 9.00 -2.90 -18.21
C ALA A 200 9.28 -4.39 -18.01
N ALA A 201 8.70 -5.24 -18.87
CA ALA A 201 8.85 -6.70 -18.77
C ALA A 201 10.17 -7.24 -19.34
N MET A 202 11.05 -6.36 -19.87
CA MET A 202 12.31 -6.74 -20.51
C MET A 202 13.55 -6.13 -19.86
N SER A 203 13.37 -5.16 -18.96
CA SER A 203 14.48 -4.32 -18.49
C SER A 203 14.45 -4.14 -16.98
N MET A 204 15.63 -4.09 -16.35
CA MET A 204 15.81 -3.51 -15.04
C MET A 204 15.94 -2.00 -15.18
N ILE A 205 15.05 -1.26 -14.54
CA ILE A 205 14.88 0.19 -14.74
C ILE A 205 15.18 0.94 -13.46
N PRO A 206 16.28 1.71 -13.37
CA PRO A 206 16.51 2.63 -12.25
C PRO A 206 15.45 3.71 -12.23
N THR A 207 14.92 4.03 -11.06
CA THR A 207 13.97 5.13 -10.91
C THR A 207 14.06 5.73 -9.51
N SER A 208 13.69 6.98 -9.37
CA SER A 208 13.61 7.64 -8.07
C SER A 208 12.45 7.08 -7.24
N THR A 209 12.59 7.16 -5.92
CA THR A 209 11.51 6.90 -4.98
C THR A 209 11.61 7.84 -3.79
N GLY A 210 10.48 8.37 -3.35
CA GLY A 210 10.39 9.11 -2.08
C GLY A 210 10.09 8.22 -0.86
N ALA A 211 9.97 6.91 -1.04
CA ALA A 211 9.46 6.01 -0.01
C ALA A 211 10.30 5.99 1.26
N ALA A 212 11.64 6.02 1.13
CA ALA A 212 12.54 6.03 2.28
C ALA A 212 12.44 7.36 3.07
N ARG A 213 12.41 8.48 2.35
CA ARG A 213 12.22 9.80 2.99
C ARG A 213 10.84 9.95 3.61
N ALA A 214 9.81 9.36 3.00
CA ALA A 214 8.45 9.39 3.52
C ALA A 214 8.30 8.63 4.86
N VAL A 215 9.26 7.77 5.24
CA VAL A 215 9.28 7.16 6.57
C VAL A 215 9.40 8.21 7.67
N GLY A 216 10.12 9.32 7.44
CA GLY A 216 10.19 10.44 8.37
C GLY A 216 8.85 11.13 8.66
N LEU A 217 7.86 11.02 7.73
CA LEU A 217 6.51 11.55 7.97
C LEU A 217 5.70 10.70 8.97
N VAL A 218 6.03 9.41 9.10
CA VAL A 218 5.32 8.47 9.98
C VAL A 218 6.11 8.11 11.23
N LEU A 219 7.44 8.23 11.17
CA LEU A 219 8.40 8.05 12.25
C LEU A 219 9.35 9.26 12.30
N PRO A 220 8.97 10.35 12.98
CA PRO A 220 9.74 11.61 12.98
C PRO A 220 11.19 11.48 13.41
N GLU A 221 11.50 10.49 14.26
CA GLU A 221 12.86 10.19 14.71
C GLU A 221 13.78 9.68 13.58
N LEU A 222 13.20 9.29 12.44
CA LEU A 222 13.94 8.86 11.23
C LEU A 222 13.99 9.94 10.15
N ASP A 223 13.46 11.12 10.41
CA ASP A 223 13.53 12.22 9.44
C ASP A 223 14.98 12.58 9.09
N GLY A 224 15.27 12.64 7.79
CA GLY A 224 16.61 12.89 7.26
C GLY A 224 17.63 11.75 7.44
N LYS A 225 17.29 10.64 8.10
CA LYS A 225 18.20 9.52 8.32
C LYS A 225 18.16 8.44 7.24
N LEU A 226 17.08 8.35 6.49
CA LEU A 226 16.89 7.37 5.43
C LEU A 226 16.71 8.05 4.07
N ASP A 227 17.43 7.52 3.08
CA ASP A 227 17.18 7.84 1.65
C ASP A 227 17.19 6.54 0.84
N GLY A 228 16.87 6.61 -0.44
CA GLY A 228 16.84 5.40 -1.25
C GLY A 228 16.47 5.61 -2.71
N VAL A 229 16.58 4.51 -3.44
CA VAL A 229 16.27 4.41 -4.86
C VAL A 229 15.37 3.20 -5.12
N ALA A 230 14.80 3.13 -6.31
CA ALA A 230 14.07 1.96 -6.79
C ALA A 230 14.75 1.40 -8.04
N ILE A 231 14.76 0.07 -8.16
CA ILE A 231 15.06 -0.64 -9.40
C ILE A 231 13.83 -1.45 -9.76
N ARG A 232 13.15 -1.06 -10.86
CA ARG A 232 12.05 -1.83 -11.40
C ARG A 232 12.60 -3.05 -12.13
N VAL A 233 11.99 -4.20 -11.91
CA VAL A 233 12.43 -5.48 -12.48
C VAL A 233 11.32 -6.15 -13.29
N PRO A 234 11.64 -7.05 -14.24
CA PRO A 234 10.67 -7.78 -15.06
C PRO A 234 9.87 -8.83 -14.27
N THR A 235 9.21 -8.41 -13.21
CA THR A 235 8.40 -9.25 -12.32
C THR A 235 7.05 -8.56 -12.14
N PRO A 236 5.92 -9.27 -12.31
CA PRO A 236 4.59 -8.65 -12.33
C PRO A 236 4.08 -8.23 -10.95
N ASN A 237 4.54 -8.88 -9.89
CA ASN A 237 4.13 -8.60 -8.52
C ASN A 237 5.17 -9.09 -7.53
N VAL A 238 5.07 -8.62 -6.30
CA VAL A 238 5.97 -8.81 -5.16
C VAL A 238 7.32 -8.11 -5.36
N SER A 239 7.60 -7.25 -4.44
CA SER A 239 8.77 -6.38 -4.38
C SER A 239 9.58 -6.66 -3.10
N ALA A 240 10.80 -6.16 -3.04
CA ALA A 240 11.64 -6.26 -1.85
C ALA A 240 12.23 -4.90 -1.46
N VAL A 241 12.32 -4.66 -0.17
CA VAL A 241 13.12 -3.59 0.44
C VAL A 241 14.45 -4.20 0.89
N ASP A 242 15.55 -3.70 0.34
CA ASP A 242 16.91 -3.98 0.78
C ASP A 242 17.43 -2.72 1.49
N LEU A 243 17.52 -2.77 2.81
CA LEU A 243 17.99 -1.66 3.64
C LEU A 243 19.35 -1.97 4.20
N THR A 244 20.34 -1.12 3.90
CA THR A 244 21.63 -1.07 4.58
C THR A 244 21.65 0.16 5.49
N PHE A 245 21.99 -0.03 6.78
CA PHE A 245 21.98 1.05 7.76
C PHE A 245 23.11 0.92 8.79
N GLU A 246 23.50 2.04 9.37
CA GLU A 246 24.39 2.11 10.51
C GLU A 246 23.55 2.14 11.79
N ALA A 247 23.69 1.09 12.62
CA ALA A 247 23.07 1.05 13.92
C ALA A 247 23.73 2.04 14.91
N SER A 248 22.97 2.50 15.90
CA SER A 248 23.47 3.46 16.90
C SER A 248 24.44 2.81 17.90
N ARG A 249 24.46 1.51 17.98
CA ARG A 249 25.35 0.69 18.81
C ARG A 249 25.70 -0.63 18.13
N ASN A 250 26.64 -1.35 18.66
CA ASN A 250 26.92 -2.71 18.22
C ASN A 250 25.71 -3.62 18.47
N THR A 251 25.49 -4.52 17.53
CA THR A 251 24.39 -5.48 17.52
C THR A 251 24.83 -6.79 16.85
N SER A 252 23.94 -7.76 16.78
CA SER A 252 24.16 -9.03 16.08
C SER A 252 22.95 -9.39 15.22
N VAL A 253 23.13 -10.37 14.33
CA VAL A 253 22.06 -10.93 13.50
C VAL A 253 20.96 -11.49 14.39
N GLU A 254 21.33 -12.21 15.45
CA GLU A 254 20.40 -12.85 16.38
C GLU A 254 19.53 -11.83 17.11
N GLU A 255 20.13 -10.71 17.55
CA GLU A 255 19.40 -9.64 18.23
C GLU A 255 18.36 -8.98 17.31
N ILE A 256 18.76 -8.64 16.09
CA ILE A 256 17.84 -8.04 15.09
C ILE A 256 16.70 -9.00 14.79
N ASN A 257 17.01 -10.26 14.46
CA ASN A 257 16.00 -11.25 14.11
C ASN A 257 15.04 -11.53 15.27
N ALA A 258 15.54 -11.65 16.49
CA ALA A 258 14.72 -11.86 17.69
C ALA A 258 13.76 -10.68 17.93
N ALA A 259 14.20 -9.44 17.76
CA ALA A 259 13.37 -8.25 17.91
C ALA A 259 12.24 -8.21 16.87
N ILE A 260 12.55 -8.58 15.62
CA ILE A 260 11.56 -8.64 14.55
C ILE A 260 10.53 -9.75 14.82
N HIS A 261 10.97 -10.97 15.21
CA HIS A 261 10.07 -12.07 15.58
C HIS A 261 9.12 -11.65 16.72
N ALA A 262 9.65 -11.01 17.76
CA ALA A 262 8.83 -10.52 18.87
C ALA A 262 7.76 -9.51 18.42
N ALA A 263 8.15 -8.54 17.59
CA ALA A 263 7.24 -7.52 17.09
C ALA A 263 6.16 -8.08 16.14
N ALA A 264 6.48 -9.11 15.36
CA ALA A 264 5.53 -9.79 14.49
C ALA A 264 4.53 -10.67 15.26
N ALA A 265 4.97 -11.26 16.38
CA ALA A 265 4.13 -12.15 17.19
C ALA A 265 3.09 -11.40 18.03
N GLU A 266 3.44 -10.21 18.51
CA GLU A 266 2.62 -9.45 19.48
C GLU A 266 2.62 -7.94 19.18
N GLY A 267 1.62 -7.25 19.75
CA GLY A 267 1.53 -5.79 19.70
C GLY A 267 0.95 -5.25 18.39
N PRO A 268 1.20 -3.98 18.05
CA PRO A 268 0.53 -3.29 16.95
C PRO A 268 0.93 -3.80 15.57
N LEU A 269 2.07 -4.47 15.43
CA LEU A 269 2.56 -4.99 14.16
C LEU A 269 2.13 -6.44 13.89
N LYS A 270 1.43 -7.09 14.81
CA LYS A 270 0.88 -8.43 14.60
C LYS A 270 -0.09 -8.44 13.41
N GLY A 271 0.14 -9.32 12.43
CA GLY A 271 -0.63 -9.38 11.19
C GLY A 271 -0.30 -8.27 10.16
N ILE A 272 0.63 -7.36 10.51
CA ILE A 272 1.15 -6.31 9.63
C ILE A 272 2.58 -6.64 9.19
N LEU A 273 3.39 -7.05 10.15
CA LEU A 273 4.75 -7.55 9.94
C LEU A 273 4.73 -9.08 9.99
N GLY A 274 5.10 -9.71 8.89
CA GLY A 274 5.38 -11.15 8.79
C GLY A 274 6.89 -11.41 8.92
N VAL A 275 7.24 -12.66 9.16
CA VAL A 275 8.64 -13.12 9.23
C VAL A 275 8.75 -14.46 8.52
N THR A 276 9.84 -14.68 7.78
CA THR A 276 10.19 -15.98 7.22
C THR A 276 11.61 -16.36 7.57
N ASP A 277 11.79 -17.62 7.99
CA ASP A 277 13.08 -18.28 8.19
C ASP A 277 13.42 -19.21 7.01
N GLU A 278 12.51 -19.31 6.02
CA GLU A 278 12.63 -20.16 4.87
C GLU A 278 13.32 -19.46 3.70
N LYS A 279 13.90 -20.25 2.79
CA LYS A 279 14.54 -19.74 1.56
C LYS A 279 13.50 -19.59 0.46
N LEU A 280 12.79 -18.46 0.50
CA LEU A 280 11.69 -18.14 -0.40
C LEU A 280 12.08 -17.08 -1.42
N VAL A 281 11.31 -17.00 -2.50
CA VAL A 281 11.46 -16.04 -3.58
C VAL A 281 10.18 -15.21 -3.74
N SER A 282 10.22 -14.16 -4.54
CA SER A 282 9.13 -13.19 -4.64
C SER A 282 7.74 -13.79 -4.85
N MET A 283 7.60 -14.81 -5.71
CA MET A 283 6.28 -15.39 -6.01
C MET A 283 5.65 -16.17 -4.85
N ASP A 284 6.44 -16.60 -3.87
CA ASP A 284 5.92 -17.28 -2.66
C ASP A 284 5.13 -16.33 -1.76
N PHE A 285 5.32 -15.02 -1.92
CA PHE A 285 4.63 -13.96 -1.18
C PHE A 285 3.50 -13.30 -1.98
N ASN A 286 3.17 -13.84 -3.16
CA ASN A 286 2.05 -13.33 -3.94
C ASN A 286 0.74 -13.56 -3.20
N HIS A 287 -0.08 -12.50 -3.10
CA HIS A 287 -1.34 -12.53 -2.37
C HIS A 287 -1.19 -12.62 -0.83
N ASP A 288 -0.02 -12.27 -0.31
CA ASP A 288 0.21 -12.19 1.14
C ASP A 288 -0.29 -10.84 1.68
N PRO A 289 -1.14 -10.81 2.73
CA PRO A 289 -1.75 -9.59 3.25
C PRO A 289 -0.82 -8.76 4.15
N HIS A 290 0.35 -9.25 4.54
CA HIS A 290 1.28 -8.46 5.36
C HIS A 290 1.82 -7.26 4.59
N SER A 291 2.06 -6.17 5.29
CA SER A 291 2.74 -4.99 4.74
C SER A 291 4.20 -5.25 4.45
N SER A 292 4.81 -6.13 5.23
CA SER A 292 6.25 -6.41 5.23
C SER A 292 6.48 -7.82 5.73
N ILE A 293 7.26 -8.64 5.02
CA ILE A 293 7.64 -9.99 5.44
C ILE A 293 9.17 -10.04 5.51
N PHE A 294 9.68 -9.99 6.73
CA PHE A 294 11.11 -9.93 6.99
C PHE A 294 11.78 -11.29 6.76
N ALA A 295 12.84 -11.32 5.96
CA ALA A 295 13.63 -12.52 5.67
C ALA A 295 14.83 -12.61 6.62
N THR A 296 14.76 -13.46 7.63
CA THR A 296 15.78 -13.56 8.71
C THR A 296 17.13 -14.06 8.21
N ASP A 297 17.15 -14.95 7.21
CA ASP A 297 18.34 -15.49 6.58
C ASP A 297 19.14 -14.42 5.79
N GLN A 298 18.49 -13.29 5.48
CA GLN A 298 19.07 -12.18 4.73
C GLN A 298 19.65 -11.09 5.63
N THR A 299 19.54 -11.20 6.95
CA THR A 299 20.15 -10.28 7.91
C THR A 299 21.67 -10.44 7.92
N LYS A 300 22.40 -9.33 7.81
CA LYS A 300 23.87 -9.28 7.91
C LYS A 300 24.27 -8.16 8.84
N VAL A 301 25.33 -8.40 9.62
CA VAL A 301 25.98 -7.40 10.47
C VAL A 301 27.48 -7.44 10.18
N MET A 302 28.06 -6.30 9.85
CA MET A 302 29.49 -6.11 9.60
C MET A 302 30.02 -5.09 10.62
N ASP A 303 31.25 -5.29 11.10
CA ASP A 303 31.96 -4.40 12.04
C ASP A 303 31.09 -4.01 13.27
N GLY A 304 30.14 -4.87 13.63
CA GLY A 304 29.27 -4.73 14.80
C GLY A 304 28.09 -3.77 14.63
N ASN A 305 28.09 -2.87 13.66
CA ASN A 305 27.01 -1.87 13.52
C ASN A 305 26.59 -1.55 12.09
N MET A 306 27.28 -2.03 11.07
CA MET A 306 26.82 -1.93 9.69
C MET A 306 25.89 -3.09 9.39
N CYS A 307 24.62 -2.82 9.28
CA CYS A 307 23.56 -3.82 9.14
C CYS A 307 22.91 -3.78 7.75
N ARG A 308 22.54 -4.95 7.26
CA ARG A 308 21.71 -5.09 6.05
C ARG A 308 20.56 -6.03 6.35
N ILE A 309 19.35 -5.65 5.92
CA ILE A 309 18.15 -6.47 6.02
C ILE A 309 17.41 -6.53 4.68
N LEU A 310 16.59 -7.56 4.50
CA LEU A 310 15.67 -7.71 3.38
C LEU A 310 14.27 -7.97 3.90
N SER A 311 13.29 -7.27 3.32
CA SER A 311 11.89 -7.53 3.58
C SER A 311 11.09 -7.57 2.28
N TRP A 312 10.24 -8.61 2.13
CA TRP A 312 9.35 -8.81 0.99
C TRP A 312 8.02 -8.11 1.22
N TYR A 313 7.34 -7.76 0.15
CA TYR A 313 5.96 -7.26 0.23
C TYR A 313 5.21 -7.48 -1.09
N ASP A 314 3.98 -7.95 -0.98
CA ASP A 314 3.06 -7.86 -2.12
C ASP A 314 2.63 -6.40 -2.27
N ASN A 315 3.18 -5.72 -3.27
CA ASN A 315 2.98 -4.28 -3.47
C ASN A 315 1.54 -3.91 -3.87
N GLU A 316 0.71 -4.88 -4.24
CA GLU A 316 -0.71 -4.71 -4.53
C GLU A 316 -1.58 -5.21 -3.37
N TRP A 317 -1.41 -6.47 -2.93
CA TRP A 317 -2.31 -7.12 -1.98
C TRP A 317 -2.13 -6.63 -0.55
N GLY A 318 -0.89 -6.60 -0.06
CA GLY A 318 -0.59 -6.07 1.28
C GLY A 318 -1.01 -4.61 1.41
N PHE A 319 -0.73 -3.78 0.39
CA PHE A 319 -1.16 -2.38 0.36
C PHE A 319 -2.68 -2.22 0.34
N SER A 320 -3.39 -3.03 -0.46
CA SER A 320 -4.86 -3.00 -0.55
C SER A 320 -5.52 -3.43 0.77
N SER A 321 -4.94 -4.40 1.47
CA SER A 321 -5.37 -4.80 2.81
C SER A 321 -5.23 -3.65 3.80
N ARG A 322 -4.15 -2.89 3.75
CA ARG A 322 -3.95 -1.69 4.60
C ARG A 322 -4.90 -0.56 4.29
N MET A 323 -5.34 -0.41 3.05
CA MET A 323 -6.40 0.58 2.74
C MET A 323 -7.67 0.32 3.56
N ALA A 324 -8.08 -0.94 3.67
CA ALA A 324 -9.25 -1.32 4.48
C ALA A 324 -9.03 -1.10 5.98
N ASP A 325 -7.85 -1.47 6.50
CA ASP A 325 -7.53 -1.27 7.93
C ASP A 325 -7.45 0.21 8.31
N THR A 326 -6.83 1.02 7.44
CA THR A 326 -6.74 2.48 7.63
C THR A 326 -8.13 3.13 7.59
N ALA A 327 -9.04 2.63 6.73
CA ALA A 327 -10.41 3.12 6.69
C ALA A 327 -11.13 2.89 8.02
N ILE A 328 -11.00 1.71 8.61
CA ILE A 328 -11.61 1.42 9.92
C ILE A 328 -10.98 2.25 11.04
N ALA A 329 -9.66 2.49 10.98
CA ALA A 329 -9.01 3.37 11.96
C ALA A 329 -9.51 4.81 11.87
N LEU A 330 -9.69 5.33 10.63
CA LEU A 330 -10.17 6.69 10.39
C LEU A 330 -11.67 6.84 10.73
N ALA A 331 -12.47 5.80 10.49
CA ALA A 331 -13.90 5.81 10.76
C ALA A 331 -14.27 5.99 12.25
N LYS A 332 -13.32 5.79 13.16
CA LYS A 332 -13.53 6.06 14.59
C LYS A 332 -13.76 7.54 14.91
N PHE A 333 -13.51 8.41 13.94
CA PHE A 333 -13.60 9.87 14.06
C PHE A 333 -14.71 10.50 13.19
N ILE A 334 -15.64 9.66 12.70
CA ILE A 334 -16.83 10.08 11.93
C ILE A 334 -18.07 10.12 12.84
#